data_cc9f6ef2311a0ac1926542402be58b62
#
_entry.id   cc9f6ef2311a0ac1926542402be58b62
#
_cell.length_a   1.000
_cell.length_b   1.000
_cell.length_c   1.000
_cell.angle_alpha   90.00
_cell.angle_beta   90.00
_cell.angle_gamma   90.00
#
_symmetry.space_group_name_H-M   'P 1'
#
loop_
_entity.id
_entity.type
_entity.pdbx_description
1 polymer ?
#
loop_
_entity_poly.entity_id
_entity_poly.type
_entity_poly.pdbx_seq_one_letter_code
_entity_poly.pdbx_strand_id
1 'polypeptide(L)'
;MLRLLSSLSLWELTFGALVQLPDLPLKDLPKGWILDLDGTLVVHNGYKTGEDTILPGVKDFFEKNVKPDDYVLIISARFSEFKGIAEKCLDTNGIRYDKIIYDTPRGERILINDRKPWGGGLDTAYSINIDRDAGP
;
A
#
# COMPACT_ATOMS: atom_id res chain seq x y z
N MET A 1 6.00 -1.67 -21.73
CA MET A 1 5.67 -0.24 -21.67
C MET A 1 4.49 0.10 -22.57
N LEU A 2 4.61 -0.05 -23.89
CA LEU A 2 3.50 0.22 -24.81
C LEU A 2 2.25 -0.61 -24.50
N ARG A 3 2.44 -1.86 -24.16
CA ARG A 3 1.36 -2.77 -23.76
C ARG A 3 0.60 -2.24 -22.54
N LEU A 4 1.32 -1.70 -21.53
CA LEU A 4 0.70 -1.12 -20.36
C LEU A 4 -0.21 0.05 -20.75
N LEU A 5 0.31 0.98 -21.57
CA LEU A 5 -0.47 2.13 -22.01
C LEU A 5 -1.72 1.72 -22.79
N SER A 6 -1.62 0.67 -23.61
CA SER A 6 -2.77 0.17 -24.37
C SER A 6 -3.83 -0.49 -23.49
N SER A 7 -3.49 -0.93 -22.28
CA SER A 7 -4.42 -1.57 -21.37
C SER A 7 -5.11 -0.59 -20.42
N LEU A 8 -4.67 0.66 -20.36
CA LEU A 8 -5.26 1.68 -19.52
C LEU A 8 -6.43 2.37 -20.21
N SER A 9 -7.47 2.65 -19.45
CA SER A 9 -8.57 3.47 -19.93
C SER A 9 -8.18 4.94 -19.94
N LEU A 10 -8.90 5.76 -20.71
CA LEU A 10 -8.61 7.19 -20.82
C LEU A 10 -8.71 7.91 -19.48
N TRP A 11 -9.69 7.55 -18.65
CA TRP A 11 -9.85 8.18 -17.36
C TRP A 11 -8.69 7.84 -16.40
N GLU A 12 -8.16 6.62 -16.47
CA GLU A 12 -7.00 6.22 -15.68
C GLU A 12 -5.77 7.06 -16.03
N LEU A 13 -5.57 7.35 -17.29
CA LEU A 13 -4.49 8.23 -17.73
C LEU A 13 -4.70 9.68 -17.28
N THR A 14 -5.95 10.14 -17.22
CA THR A 14 -6.31 11.51 -16.85
C THR A 14 -6.20 11.75 -15.34
N PHE A 15 -6.64 10.78 -14.51
CA PHE A 15 -6.70 10.91 -13.06
C PHE A 15 -5.56 10.21 -12.33
N GLY A 16 -4.51 9.82 -13.05
CA GLY A 16 -3.43 9.02 -12.53
C GLY A 16 -3.71 7.53 -12.71
N ALA A 17 -2.70 6.83 -13.18
CA ALA A 17 -2.80 5.39 -13.38
C ALA A 17 -2.98 4.68 -12.04
N LEU A 18 -3.86 3.69 -12.01
CA LEU A 18 -3.94 2.76 -10.89
C LEU A 18 -2.65 1.95 -10.81
N VAL A 19 -2.32 1.50 -9.61
CA VAL A 19 -1.15 0.64 -9.41
C VAL A 19 -1.33 -0.66 -10.19
N GLN A 20 -0.39 -0.94 -11.09
CA GLN A 20 -0.39 -2.13 -11.93
C GLN A 20 0.70 -3.08 -11.45
N LEU A 21 0.47 -3.76 -10.33
CA LEU A 21 1.45 -4.67 -9.76
C LEU A 21 1.87 -5.81 -10.70
N PRO A 22 1.00 -6.36 -11.56
CA PRO A 22 1.43 -7.36 -12.54
C PRO A 22 2.48 -6.85 -13.53
N ASP A 23 2.63 -5.54 -13.67
CA ASP A 23 3.63 -4.93 -14.55
C ASP A 23 5.00 -4.80 -13.88
N LEU A 24 5.09 -5.02 -12.58
CA LEU A 24 6.36 -5.12 -11.88
C LEU A 24 6.94 -6.53 -12.08
N PRO A 25 8.27 -6.64 -12.21
CA PRO A 25 8.92 -7.96 -12.40
C PRO A 25 8.98 -8.73 -11.08
N LEU A 26 7.83 -8.99 -10.48
CA LEU A 26 7.73 -9.71 -9.22
C LEU A 26 7.92 -11.20 -9.43
N LYS A 27 8.60 -11.82 -8.48
CA LYS A 27 8.75 -13.29 -8.44
C LYS A 27 7.58 -13.92 -7.70
N ASP A 28 7.33 -15.19 -7.98
CA ASP A 28 6.33 -15.99 -7.27
C ASP A 28 6.90 -16.48 -5.93
N LEU A 29 7.13 -15.55 -5.03
CA LEU A 29 7.64 -15.77 -3.68
C LEU A 29 6.80 -14.95 -2.71
N PRO A 30 6.68 -15.37 -1.45
CA PRO A 30 6.05 -14.55 -0.41
C PRO A 30 6.69 -13.17 -0.33
N LYS A 31 5.86 -12.16 -0.17
CA LYS A 31 6.26 -10.75 -0.22
C LYS A 31 6.11 -10.07 1.12
N GLY A 32 6.91 -9.04 1.35
CA GLY A 32 6.72 -8.11 2.44
C GLY A 32 6.08 -6.83 1.89
N TRP A 33 4.87 -6.57 2.32
CA TRP A 33 4.15 -5.34 1.98
C TRP A 33 4.41 -4.30 3.06
N ILE A 34 4.82 -3.11 2.65
CA ILE A 34 4.99 -1.97 3.55
C ILE A 34 4.03 -0.90 3.06
N LEU A 35 3.01 -0.63 3.85
CA LEU A 35 1.91 0.23 3.46
C LEU A 35 1.79 1.41 4.41
N ASP A 36 1.55 2.58 3.85
CA ASP A 36 1.11 3.74 4.61
C ASP A 36 -0.36 3.57 5.01
N LEU A 37 -0.80 4.30 6.03
CA LEU A 37 -2.17 4.22 6.55
C LEU A 37 -3.03 5.39 6.04
N ASP A 38 -2.78 6.59 6.56
CA ASP A 38 -3.59 7.78 6.26
C ASP A 38 -3.37 8.26 4.83
N GLY A 39 -4.42 8.33 4.04
CA GLY A 39 -4.36 8.73 2.65
C GLY A 39 -4.01 7.60 1.68
N THR A 40 -3.69 6.41 2.20
CA THR A 40 -3.34 5.22 1.39
C THR A 40 -4.36 4.10 1.58
N LEU A 41 -4.65 3.73 2.80
CA LEU A 41 -5.64 2.69 3.14
C LEU A 41 -6.94 3.31 3.66
N VAL A 42 -6.85 4.37 4.42
CA VAL A 42 -7.98 5.10 4.98
C VAL A 42 -7.92 6.57 4.58
N VAL A 43 -9.06 7.23 4.63
CA VAL A 43 -9.17 8.66 4.30
C VAL A 43 -8.23 9.47 5.19
N HIS A 44 -7.46 10.36 4.58
CA HIS A 44 -6.51 11.21 5.28
C HIS A 44 -7.21 12.05 6.37
N ASN A 45 -6.68 11.97 7.58
CA ASN A 45 -7.21 12.68 8.76
C ASN A 45 -8.67 12.34 9.13
N GLY A 46 -9.26 11.28 8.57
CA GLY A 46 -10.62 10.86 8.90
C GLY A 46 -10.80 10.56 10.38
N TYR A 47 -9.78 9.98 11.01
CA TYR A 47 -9.81 9.62 12.43
C TYR A 47 -10.07 10.83 13.37
N LYS A 48 -9.80 12.05 12.92
CA LYS A 48 -10.03 13.27 13.72
C LYS A 48 -11.52 13.52 13.99
N THR A 49 -12.40 12.90 13.21
CA THR A 49 -13.84 12.94 13.44
C THR A 49 -14.36 11.74 14.24
N GLY A 50 -13.46 10.86 14.68
CA GLY A 50 -13.79 9.71 15.51
C GLY A 50 -13.86 8.38 14.77
N GLU A 51 -13.85 8.37 13.45
CA GLU A 51 -13.91 7.17 12.63
C GLU A 51 -12.98 7.25 11.43
N ASP A 52 -12.39 6.12 11.07
CA ASP A 52 -11.72 5.97 9.80
C ASP A 52 -12.67 5.36 8.76
N THR A 53 -12.41 5.66 7.50
CA THR A 53 -13.13 5.10 6.36
C THR A 53 -12.13 4.49 5.41
N ILE A 54 -12.33 3.23 5.04
CA ILE A 54 -11.51 2.54 4.05
C ILE A 54 -11.67 3.24 2.69
N LEU A 55 -10.55 3.46 2.02
CA LEU A 55 -10.55 4.03 0.69
C LEU A 55 -11.04 3.02 -0.35
N PRO A 56 -11.68 3.50 -1.44
CA PRO A 56 -12.05 2.64 -2.55
C PRO A 56 -10.85 1.86 -3.09
N GLY A 57 -11.07 0.61 -3.45
CA GLY A 57 -10.05 -0.24 -4.03
C GLY A 57 -9.15 -0.98 -3.03
N VAL A 58 -9.14 -0.60 -1.76
CA VAL A 58 -8.27 -1.23 -0.75
C VAL A 58 -8.60 -2.71 -0.58
N LYS A 59 -9.87 -3.05 -0.45
CA LYS A 59 -10.29 -4.45 -0.31
C LYS A 59 -9.91 -5.27 -1.53
N ASP A 60 -10.19 -4.75 -2.71
CA ASP A 60 -9.84 -5.41 -3.97
C ASP A 60 -8.33 -5.59 -4.12
N PHE A 61 -7.57 -4.58 -3.74
CA PHE A 61 -6.11 -4.64 -3.76
C PHE A 61 -5.59 -5.79 -2.90
N PHE A 62 -6.07 -5.89 -1.66
CA PHE A 62 -5.66 -6.97 -0.76
C PHE A 62 -6.07 -8.33 -1.30
N GLU A 63 -7.29 -8.44 -1.79
CA GLU A 63 -7.82 -9.69 -2.31
C GLU A 63 -7.03 -10.19 -3.52
N LYS A 64 -6.64 -9.29 -4.41
CA LYS A 64 -5.92 -9.64 -5.64
C LYS A 64 -4.43 -9.85 -5.44
N ASN A 65 -3.81 -9.10 -4.53
CA ASN A 65 -2.35 -8.99 -4.48
C ASN A 65 -1.71 -9.58 -3.23
N VAL A 66 -2.37 -9.48 -2.09
CA VAL A 66 -1.80 -9.93 -0.81
C VAL A 66 -2.16 -11.40 -0.58
N LYS A 67 -1.13 -12.25 -0.55
CA LYS A 67 -1.30 -13.69 -0.39
C LYS A 67 -1.20 -14.10 1.08
N PRO A 68 -1.73 -15.29 1.45
CA PRO A 68 -1.70 -15.74 2.86
C PRO A 68 -0.31 -15.81 3.48
N ASP A 69 0.71 -16.13 2.68
CA ASP A 69 2.10 -16.24 3.15
C ASP A 69 2.86 -14.92 3.17
N ASP A 70 2.24 -13.86 2.68
CA ASP A 70 2.86 -12.54 2.66
C ASP A 70 2.86 -11.92 4.06
N TYR A 71 3.83 -11.04 4.31
CA TYR A 71 3.88 -10.24 5.53
C TYR A 71 3.37 -8.83 5.23
N VAL A 72 2.47 -8.32 6.07
CA VAL A 72 1.88 -6.98 5.89
C VAL A 72 2.28 -6.10 7.06
N LEU A 73 3.10 -5.09 6.78
CA LEU A 73 3.51 -4.07 7.73
C LEU A 73 2.87 -2.73 7.33
N ILE A 74 2.18 -2.12 8.26
CA ILE A 74 1.64 -0.76 8.09
C ILE A 74 2.50 0.20 8.91
N ILE A 75 2.94 1.30 8.30
CA ILE A 75 3.75 2.33 8.94
C ILE A 75 2.97 3.65 8.88
N SER A 76 2.81 4.30 10.03
CA SER A 76 2.02 5.52 10.12
C SER A 76 2.69 6.57 11.00
N ALA A 77 2.60 7.82 10.59
CA ALA A 77 2.95 8.96 11.43
C ALA A 77 1.83 9.33 12.41
N ARG A 78 0.69 8.66 12.33
CA ARG A 78 -0.41 8.83 13.29
C ARG A 78 0.10 8.51 14.70
N PHE A 79 -0.32 9.30 15.68
CA PHE A 79 0.02 9.01 17.07
C PHE A 79 -0.69 7.75 17.57
N SER A 80 0.02 6.97 18.35
CA SER A 80 -0.47 5.68 18.87
C SER A 80 -1.73 5.81 19.73
N GLU A 81 -1.98 6.98 20.29
CA GLU A 81 -3.23 7.23 21.05
C GLU A 81 -4.49 7.05 20.18
N PHE A 82 -4.36 7.17 18.86
CA PHE A 82 -5.46 7.01 17.90
C PHE A 82 -5.47 5.63 17.21
N LYS A 83 -4.66 4.69 17.70
CA LYS A 83 -4.53 3.37 17.07
C LYS A 83 -5.86 2.59 17.04
N GLY A 84 -6.65 2.71 18.10
CA GLY A 84 -7.91 1.97 18.21
C GLY A 84 -8.89 2.27 17.07
N ILE A 85 -8.92 3.51 16.62
CA ILE A 85 -9.79 3.93 15.50
C ILE A 85 -9.35 3.24 14.21
N ALA A 86 -8.04 3.22 13.94
CA ALA A 86 -7.48 2.58 12.76
C ALA A 86 -7.72 1.08 12.77
N GLU A 87 -7.38 0.41 13.87
CA GLU A 87 -7.48 -1.04 13.97
C GLU A 87 -8.93 -1.50 13.87
N LYS A 88 -9.86 -0.78 14.49
CA LYS A 88 -11.29 -1.05 14.35
C LYS A 88 -11.73 -0.98 12.88
N CYS A 89 -11.31 0.03 12.16
CA CYS A 89 -11.64 0.20 10.75
C CYS A 89 -11.08 -0.94 9.89
N LEU A 90 -9.81 -1.26 10.07
CA LEU A 90 -9.15 -2.32 9.34
C LEU A 90 -9.79 -3.68 9.63
N ASP A 91 -10.00 -3.99 10.90
CA ASP A 91 -10.58 -5.26 11.33
C ASP A 91 -12.02 -5.42 10.84
N THR A 92 -12.83 -4.38 10.96
CA THR A 92 -14.22 -4.39 10.48
C THR A 92 -14.30 -4.61 8.96
N ASN A 93 -13.32 -4.10 8.23
CA ASN A 93 -13.27 -4.24 6.76
C ASN A 93 -12.50 -5.47 6.30
N GLY A 94 -12.03 -6.31 7.19
CA GLY A 94 -11.32 -7.53 6.85
C GLY A 94 -9.94 -7.30 6.24
N ILE A 95 -9.31 -6.18 6.55
CA ILE A 95 -7.97 -5.86 6.05
C ILE A 95 -6.95 -6.49 6.98
N ARG A 96 -6.21 -7.45 6.47
CA ARG A 96 -5.20 -8.17 7.23
C ARG A 96 -3.93 -7.33 7.36
N TYR A 97 -3.36 -7.35 8.54
CA TYR A 97 -2.02 -6.81 8.81
C TYR A 97 -1.34 -7.67 9.85
N ASP A 98 -0.02 -7.78 9.76
CA ASP A 98 0.76 -8.49 10.76
C ASP A 98 1.28 -7.54 11.84
N LYS A 99 1.57 -6.30 11.46
CA LYS A 99 2.02 -5.28 12.40
C LYS A 99 1.69 -3.87 11.89
N ILE A 100 1.40 -2.96 12.82
CA ILE A 100 1.30 -1.53 12.56
C ILE A 100 2.30 -0.81 13.46
N ILE A 101 3.10 0.06 12.86
CA ILE A 101 4.03 0.93 13.58
C ILE A 101 3.46 2.35 13.51
N TYR A 102 3.13 2.91 14.66
CA TYR A 102 2.67 4.28 14.82
C TYR A 102 3.82 5.21 15.22
N ASP A 103 3.54 6.49 15.30
CA ASP A 103 4.49 7.51 15.79
C ASP A 103 5.76 7.62 14.95
N THR A 104 5.72 7.23 13.68
CA THR A 104 6.89 7.39 12.82
C THR A 104 7.06 8.85 12.39
N PRO A 105 8.28 9.27 12.04
CA PRO A 105 8.50 10.62 11.51
C PRO A 105 7.66 10.89 10.26
N ARG A 106 7.35 12.17 10.04
CA ARG A 106 6.55 12.62 8.88
C ARG A 106 7.35 12.78 7.59
N GLY A 107 8.68 12.69 7.68
CA GLY A 107 9.54 12.79 6.50
C GLY A 107 9.40 11.59 5.56
N GLU A 108 10.11 11.64 4.48
CA GLU A 108 10.12 10.59 3.48
C GLU A 108 10.53 9.25 4.11
N ARG A 109 10.01 8.17 3.55
CA ARG A 109 10.44 6.82 3.90
C ARG A 109 11.50 6.37 2.93
N ILE A 110 12.61 5.90 3.47
CA ILE A 110 13.75 5.47 2.68
C ILE A 110 13.97 4.00 2.99
N LEU A 111 13.82 3.16 1.98
CA LEU A 111 14.08 1.73 2.07
C LEU A 111 15.41 1.44 1.38
N ILE A 112 16.32 0.80 2.10
CA ILE A 112 17.61 0.37 1.54
C ILE A 112 17.63 -1.16 1.58
N ASN A 113 17.72 -1.78 0.39
CA ASN A 113 17.64 -3.21 0.24
C ASN A 113 18.70 -3.68 -0.75
N ASP A 114 19.16 -4.91 -0.60
CA ASP A 114 20.16 -5.45 -1.51
C ASP A 114 19.53 -5.83 -2.86
N ARG A 115 20.28 -5.65 -3.93
CA ARG A 115 19.94 -6.20 -5.23
C ARG A 115 20.50 -7.61 -5.31
N LYS A 116 19.69 -8.56 -5.74
CA LYS A 116 20.18 -9.94 -5.88
C LYS A 116 21.20 -10.04 -7.02
N PRO A 117 22.36 -10.69 -6.79
CA PRO A 117 23.43 -10.74 -7.80
C PRO A 117 23.13 -11.69 -8.96
N TRP A 118 22.25 -12.66 -8.78
CA TRP A 118 21.87 -13.60 -9.84
C TRP A 118 20.61 -13.13 -10.56
N GLY A 119 20.35 -13.69 -11.73
CA GLY A 119 19.17 -13.33 -12.52
C GLY A 119 19.24 -11.94 -13.14
N GLY A 120 20.45 -11.42 -13.41
CA GLY A 120 20.64 -10.13 -14.04
C GLY A 120 20.63 -8.95 -13.06
N GLY A 121 20.81 -9.19 -11.77
CA GLY A 121 20.85 -8.13 -10.76
C GLY A 121 19.49 -7.47 -10.51
N LEU A 122 18.46 -8.29 -10.35
CA LEU A 122 17.08 -7.80 -10.18
C LEU A 122 16.89 -7.04 -8.86
N ASP A 123 16.13 -5.98 -8.94
CA ASP A 123 15.68 -5.25 -7.75
C ASP A 123 14.76 -6.14 -6.91
N THR A 124 14.89 -5.99 -5.59
CA THR A 124 14.09 -6.74 -4.62
C THR A 124 13.24 -5.81 -3.74
N ALA A 125 13.22 -4.53 -4.06
CA ALA A 125 12.38 -3.54 -3.41
C ALA A 125 11.81 -2.58 -4.45
N TYR A 126 10.56 -2.23 -4.28
CA TYR A 126 9.84 -1.30 -5.15
C TYR A 126 9.13 -0.25 -4.31
N SER A 127 9.23 1.00 -4.71
CA SER A 127 8.51 2.10 -4.09
C SER A 127 7.43 2.60 -5.04
N ILE A 128 6.20 2.62 -4.57
CA ILE A 128 5.04 3.03 -5.36
C ILE A 128 4.39 4.21 -4.64
N ASN A 129 4.33 5.34 -5.32
CA ASN A 129 3.69 6.55 -4.79
C ASN A 129 2.34 6.73 -5.46
N ILE A 130 1.29 6.81 -4.66
CA ILE A 130 -0.07 7.03 -5.12
C ILE A 130 -0.57 8.38 -4.61
N ASP A 131 -1.56 8.93 -5.29
CA ASP A 131 -2.16 10.18 -4.84
C ASP A 131 -2.92 9.98 -3.53
N ARG A 132 -2.91 11.01 -2.69
CA ARG A 132 -3.63 10.98 -1.42
C ARG A 132 -5.11 10.67 -1.65
N ASP A 133 -5.64 9.75 -0.87
CA ASP A 133 -7.04 9.32 -0.88
C ASP A 133 -7.51 8.66 -2.19
N ALA A 134 -6.60 8.41 -3.13
CA ALA A 134 -6.96 7.70 -4.36
C ALA A 134 -7.21 6.20 -4.13
N GLY A 135 -6.53 5.62 -3.15
CA GLY A 135 -6.52 4.18 -2.92
C GLY A 135 -5.56 3.47 -3.88
N PRO A 136 -5.08 2.29 -3.52
CA PRO A 136 -4.20 1.49 -4.36
C PRO A 136 -4.93 0.79 -5.50
#